data_2daff80f3668d3893b37d61e285013b2
#
_entry.id   2daff80f3668d3893b37d61e285013b2
#
_cell.length_a   1.000
_cell.length_b   1.000
_cell.length_c   1.000
_cell.angle_alpha   90.00
_cell.angle_beta   90.00
_cell.angle_gamma   90.00
#
_symmetry.space_group_name_H-M   'P 1'
#
loop_
_entity.id
_entity.type
_entity.pdbx_description
1 polymer ?
#
loop_
_entity_poly.entity_id
_entity_poly.type
_entity_poly.pdbx_seq_one_letter_code
_entity_poly.pdbx_strand_id
1 'polypeptide(L)'
;MGKEYPPLLEFLNEKLEYRMIGAQSALGYELFYIDLSSWKLRLSERTPIVHVKSADLEGSSPRQILQSLQDVIRERGWQRRIVLVLLDGDSRSLKQHARSPLQTLALIGAEDQERILASRRPSGELLDVISAQVPVSILAPYNTSSPVTGSCFFDRGYEVARILGNPDVNYAVLGIRRIGKTSLLREVERLLRERSGAVTDGDSSHILFLDCSDLLERDALVEEVVRKLNPRELRRLHMQNYAFYFPDFLERMKRAYGTKLIFLLDEIDDLIVLHGGDWDLFRTLRAAANKGVCQYVVAGFREAQRQLHNLSSPFYNFADEIRLSEFTRQHARELIVTPMQNLGVHFKDEGAIVTRIYEETAGHPNLIQFYCTILMRQLELTGQRELSPGSLVDVYGDDVFRNHLLRSFIDNTENREKAIVYSILQEECFRPECDFSQEDVDVTLRKHGLLLTHQQLNDAVDVLMLAGVLRQEAQRFSFTSPVFVKILRQSYNLGYLLDRIKDEGV
;
A
#
# COMPACT_ATOMS: atom_id res chain seq x y z
N MET A 1 -12.04 -37.21 -16.14
CA MET A 1 -10.66 -37.30 -16.63
C MET A 1 -9.85 -36.36 -15.75
N GLY A 2 -8.95 -36.91 -14.93
CA GLY A 2 -8.02 -36.10 -14.12
C GLY A 2 -7.15 -35.28 -15.05
N LYS A 3 -6.98 -33.99 -14.76
CA LYS A 3 -6.02 -33.16 -15.51
C LYS A 3 -4.63 -33.59 -15.05
N GLU A 4 -3.82 -34.11 -15.97
CA GLU A 4 -2.41 -34.34 -15.70
C GLU A 4 -1.69 -32.99 -15.65
N TYR A 5 -1.10 -32.69 -14.51
CA TYR A 5 -0.21 -31.54 -14.36
C TYR A 5 1.20 -31.91 -14.83
N PRO A 6 1.98 -30.95 -15.37
CA PRO A 6 3.40 -31.15 -15.56
C PRO A 6 4.09 -31.62 -14.25
N PRO A 7 5.09 -32.53 -14.33
CA PRO A 7 5.66 -33.18 -13.13
C PRO A 7 6.15 -32.20 -12.05
N LEU A 8 6.73 -31.07 -12.43
CA LEU A 8 7.13 -30.04 -11.48
C LEU A 8 5.92 -29.43 -10.77
N LEU A 9 4.83 -29.14 -11.48
CA LEU A 9 3.64 -28.53 -10.88
C LEU A 9 2.93 -29.49 -9.96
N GLU A 10 2.88 -30.77 -10.30
CA GLU A 10 2.36 -31.83 -9.44
C GLU A 10 3.19 -31.94 -8.14
N PHE A 11 4.52 -31.95 -8.25
CA PHE A 11 5.43 -31.95 -7.11
C PHE A 11 5.25 -30.71 -6.22
N LEU A 12 5.16 -29.51 -6.79
CA LEU A 12 4.95 -28.27 -6.03
C LEU A 12 3.61 -28.30 -5.27
N ASN A 13 2.56 -28.84 -5.89
CA ASN A 13 1.25 -28.93 -5.28
C ASN A 13 1.19 -30.01 -4.17
N GLU A 14 1.73 -31.20 -4.43
CA GLU A 14 1.58 -32.35 -3.52
C GLU A 14 2.62 -32.39 -2.40
N LYS A 15 3.85 -31.95 -2.68
CA LYS A 15 4.98 -32.06 -1.74
C LYS A 15 5.29 -30.75 -1.02
N LEU A 16 5.01 -29.61 -1.64
CA LEU A 16 5.26 -28.30 -1.05
C LEU A 16 3.97 -27.55 -0.69
N GLU A 17 2.81 -28.19 -0.90
CA GLU A 17 1.50 -27.64 -0.56
C GLU A 17 1.21 -26.28 -1.21
N TYR A 18 1.88 -25.96 -2.33
CA TYR A 18 1.58 -24.76 -3.10
C TYR A 18 0.28 -24.95 -3.87
N ARG A 19 -0.72 -24.15 -3.52
CA ARG A 19 -2.06 -24.27 -4.11
C ARG A 19 -2.03 -23.96 -5.61
N MET A 20 -2.41 -24.96 -6.41
CA MET A 20 -2.62 -24.81 -7.84
C MET A 20 -4.05 -24.37 -8.14
N ILE A 21 -4.23 -23.39 -9.02
CA ILE A 21 -5.53 -22.86 -9.40
C ILE A 21 -5.71 -23.07 -10.92
N GLY A 22 -6.55 -24.01 -11.27
CA GLY A 22 -7.14 -24.23 -12.60
C GLY A 22 -6.18 -24.24 -13.80
N ALA A 23 -6.49 -25.05 -14.79
CA ALA A 23 -5.87 -24.98 -16.10
C ALA A 23 -6.80 -24.25 -17.08
N GLN A 24 -6.22 -23.35 -17.87
CA GLN A 24 -6.87 -22.64 -18.99
C GLN A 24 -6.01 -22.83 -20.24
N SER A 25 -6.50 -22.46 -21.39
CA SER A 25 -5.70 -22.43 -22.62
C SER A 25 -5.78 -21.04 -23.27
N ALA A 26 -4.69 -20.59 -23.86
CA ALA A 26 -4.65 -19.41 -24.70
C ALA A 26 -3.57 -19.57 -25.76
N LEU A 27 -3.91 -19.24 -26.99
CA LEU A 27 -2.99 -19.31 -28.16
C LEU A 27 -2.24 -20.66 -28.27
N GLY A 28 -2.88 -21.77 -27.88
CA GLY A 28 -2.30 -23.11 -27.92
C GLY A 28 -1.55 -23.53 -26.66
N TYR A 29 -1.21 -22.63 -25.75
CA TYR A 29 -0.50 -22.95 -24.50
C TYR A 29 -1.45 -23.33 -23.37
N GLU A 30 -0.99 -24.19 -22.47
CA GLU A 30 -1.64 -24.48 -21.20
C GLU A 30 -1.23 -23.45 -20.15
N LEU A 31 -2.21 -22.90 -19.45
CA LEU A 31 -2.02 -21.88 -18.45
C LEU A 31 -2.43 -22.39 -17.08
N PHE A 32 -1.57 -22.20 -16.10
CA PHE A 32 -1.81 -22.54 -14.70
C PHE A 32 -1.57 -21.32 -13.84
N TYR A 33 -1.98 -21.41 -12.57
CA TYR A 33 -1.63 -20.42 -11.55
C TYR A 33 -1.15 -21.15 -10.32
N ILE A 34 -0.13 -20.61 -9.67
CA ILE A 34 0.41 -21.11 -8.42
C ILE A 34 0.37 -20.01 -7.37
N ASP A 35 0.06 -20.39 -6.13
CA ASP A 35 0.13 -19.50 -4.97
C ASP A 35 1.55 -19.49 -4.39
N LEU A 36 2.25 -18.38 -4.56
CA LEU A 36 3.58 -18.11 -4.02
C LEU A 36 3.57 -16.97 -3.00
N SER A 37 2.41 -16.64 -2.44
CA SER A 37 2.23 -15.53 -1.49
C SER A 37 3.04 -15.70 -0.19
N SER A 38 3.31 -16.94 0.21
CA SER A 38 4.13 -17.27 1.38
C SER A 38 5.56 -16.72 1.30
N TRP A 39 6.08 -16.45 0.10
CA TRP A 39 7.42 -15.90 -0.09
C TRP A 39 7.52 -14.41 0.25
N LYS A 40 6.40 -13.71 0.45
CA LYS A 40 6.36 -12.27 0.71
C LYS A 40 7.13 -11.44 -0.31
N LEU A 41 7.02 -11.84 -1.58
CA LEU A 41 7.59 -11.18 -2.76
C LEU A 41 6.47 -10.70 -3.69
N ARG A 42 6.80 -10.02 -4.78
CA ARG A 42 5.84 -9.65 -5.84
C ARG A 42 5.31 -10.85 -6.65
N LEU A 43 5.42 -12.02 -6.09
CA LEU A 43 4.78 -13.24 -6.56
C LEU A 43 3.47 -13.39 -5.79
N SER A 44 2.36 -13.49 -6.52
CA SER A 44 1.01 -13.40 -5.96
C SER A 44 0.41 -14.78 -5.65
N GLU A 45 -0.75 -14.79 -5.01
CA GLU A 45 -1.63 -15.96 -4.84
C GLU A 45 -2.08 -16.57 -6.18
N ARG A 46 -1.90 -15.84 -7.28
CA ARG A 46 -2.18 -16.30 -8.65
C ARG A 46 -1.02 -15.93 -9.55
N THR A 47 0.18 -16.42 -9.25
CA THR A 47 1.33 -16.27 -10.14
C THR A 47 1.09 -17.11 -11.39
N PRO A 48 1.04 -16.48 -12.59
CA PRO A 48 0.73 -17.20 -13.82
C PRO A 48 1.89 -18.06 -14.30
N ILE A 49 1.56 -19.25 -14.78
CA ILE A 49 2.47 -20.20 -15.40
C ILE A 49 1.99 -20.49 -16.82
N VAL A 50 2.87 -20.37 -17.79
CA VAL A 50 2.66 -20.81 -19.17
C VAL A 50 3.45 -22.08 -19.39
N HIS A 51 2.78 -23.16 -19.78
CA HIS A 51 3.43 -24.41 -20.12
C HIS A 51 3.62 -24.52 -21.64
N VAL A 52 4.85 -24.73 -22.04
CA VAL A 52 5.29 -24.90 -23.44
C VAL A 52 5.76 -26.34 -23.62
N LYS A 53 5.00 -27.12 -24.36
CA LYS A 53 5.28 -28.53 -24.61
C LYS A 53 6.44 -28.71 -25.61
N SER A 54 7.08 -29.87 -25.57
CA SER A 54 8.16 -30.22 -26.53
C SER A 54 7.74 -30.04 -27.98
N ALA A 55 6.50 -30.38 -28.31
CA ALA A 55 5.96 -30.20 -29.68
C ALA A 55 5.90 -28.73 -30.11
N ASP A 56 5.69 -27.79 -29.17
CA ASP A 56 5.64 -26.35 -29.45
C ASP A 56 7.05 -25.75 -29.65
N LEU A 57 8.08 -26.46 -29.13
CA LEU A 57 9.48 -26.09 -29.27
C LEU A 57 10.09 -26.59 -30.58
N GLU A 58 9.57 -27.72 -31.09
CA GLU A 58 10.04 -28.32 -32.33
C GLU A 58 9.60 -27.50 -33.56
N GLY A 59 10.56 -27.04 -34.36
CA GLY A 59 10.29 -26.30 -35.58
C GLY A 59 10.07 -24.79 -35.42
N SER A 60 10.02 -24.26 -34.18
CA SER A 60 9.88 -22.84 -33.91
C SER A 60 11.22 -22.20 -33.55
N SER A 61 11.51 -21.01 -34.07
CA SER A 61 12.70 -20.28 -33.65
C SER A 61 12.49 -19.68 -32.24
N PRO A 62 13.57 -19.47 -31.45
CA PRO A 62 13.46 -18.85 -30.14
C PRO A 62 12.73 -17.50 -30.12
N ARG A 63 12.88 -16.70 -31.18
CA ARG A 63 12.20 -15.44 -31.38
C ARG A 63 10.69 -15.59 -31.57
N GLN A 64 10.26 -16.59 -32.32
CA GLN A 64 8.84 -16.88 -32.51
C GLN A 64 8.17 -17.34 -31.23
N ILE A 65 8.82 -18.20 -30.44
CA ILE A 65 8.31 -18.65 -29.15
C ILE A 65 8.18 -17.46 -28.21
N LEU A 66 9.19 -16.61 -28.08
CA LEU A 66 9.15 -15.43 -27.23
C LEU A 66 8.06 -14.44 -27.68
N GLN A 67 7.84 -14.27 -28.99
CA GLN A 67 6.77 -13.43 -29.50
C GLN A 67 5.39 -13.99 -29.11
N SER A 68 5.15 -15.28 -29.29
CA SER A 68 3.91 -15.94 -28.90
C SER A 68 3.64 -15.83 -27.40
N LEU A 69 4.68 -15.98 -26.56
CA LEU A 69 4.56 -15.77 -25.11
C LEU A 69 4.18 -14.32 -24.76
N GLN A 70 4.76 -13.34 -25.47
CA GLN A 70 4.39 -11.94 -25.29
C GLN A 70 2.93 -11.66 -25.70
N ASP A 71 2.44 -12.32 -26.74
CA ASP A 71 1.05 -12.20 -27.18
C ASP A 71 0.08 -12.80 -26.15
N VAL A 72 0.41 -13.97 -25.55
CA VAL A 72 -0.33 -14.53 -24.40
C VAL A 72 -0.38 -13.55 -23.22
N ILE A 73 0.78 -12.98 -22.87
CA ILE A 73 0.89 -12.01 -21.76
C ILE A 73 0.01 -10.78 -22.04
N ARG A 74 -0.01 -10.31 -23.29
CA ARG A 74 -0.82 -9.16 -23.68
C ARG A 74 -2.31 -9.49 -23.67
N GLU A 75 -2.72 -10.63 -24.22
CA GLU A 75 -4.11 -11.09 -24.23
C GLU A 75 -4.67 -11.24 -22.82
N ARG A 76 -3.83 -11.73 -21.88
CA ARG A 76 -4.23 -11.95 -20.49
C ARG A 76 -4.03 -10.74 -19.57
N GLY A 77 -3.50 -9.64 -20.07
CA GLY A 77 -3.25 -8.44 -19.25
C GLY A 77 -2.15 -8.61 -18.20
N TRP A 78 -1.16 -9.50 -18.46
CA TRP A 78 -0.09 -9.82 -17.49
C TRP A 78 1.18 -9.00 -17.66
N GLN A 79 1.16 -7.90 -18.40
CA GLN A 79 2.35 -7.08 -18.71
C GLN A 79 3.10 -6.55 -17.48
N ARG A 80 2.42 -6.48 -16.34
CA ARG A 80 3.00 -6.02 -15.07
C ARG A 80 3.16 -7.14 -14.03
N ARG A 81 2.96 -8.39 -14.43
CA ARG A 81 3.09 -9.57 -13.57
C ARG A 81 4.35 -10.34 -13.90
N ILE A 82 4.90 -11.01 -12.89
CA ILE A 82 5.94 -12.01 -13.11
C ILE A 82 5.23 -13.27 -13.63
N VAL A 83 5.69 -13.77 -14.76
CA VAL A 83 5.14 -14.95 -15.43
C VAL A 83 6.21 -16.03 -15.45
N LEU A 84 5.89 -17.21 -14.91
CA LEU A 84 6.74 -18.37 -14.99
C LEU A 84 6.44 -19.11 -16.31
N VAL A 85 7.46 -19.51 -17.02
CA VAL A 85 7.32 -20.28 -18.26
C VAL A 85 7.98 -21.63 -18.07
N LEU A 86 7.18 -22.67 -18.03
CA LEU A 86 7.62 -24.05 -17.88
C LEU A 86 7.83 -24.65 -19.27
N LEU A 87 9.03 -25.15 -19.55
CA LEU A 87 9.43 -25.68 -20.84
C LEU A 87 9.76 -27.17 -20.70
N ASP A 88 9.16 -28.03 -21.53
CA ASP A 88 9.49 -29.46 -21.57
C ASP A 88 10.84 -29.76 -22.26
N GLY A 89 11.57 -28.72 -22.63
CA GLY A 89 12.87 -28.82 -23.35
C GLY A 89 13.94 -27.89 -22.79
N ASP A 90 15.03 -27.77 -23.55
CA ASP A 90 16.16 -26.88 -23.15
C ASP A 90 15.77 -25.41 -23.27
N SER A 91 16.04 -24.68 -22.20
CA SER A 91 15.75 -23.23 -22.07
C SER A 91 16.92 -22.32 -22.46
N ARG A 92 18.12 -22.85 -22.71
CA ARG A 92 19.36 -22.05 -22.89
C ARG A 92 19.26 -21.05 -24.02
N SER A 93 18.79 -21.50 -25.17
CA SER A 93 18.63 -20.66 -26.37
C SER A 93 17.58 -19.56 -26.15
N LEU A 94 16.44 -19.90 -25.50
CA LEU A 94 15.39 -18.94 -25.16
C LEU A 94 15.88 -17.92 -24.14
N LYS A 95 16.60 -18.35 -23.08
CA LYS A 95 17.20 -17.46 -22.05
C LYS A 95 18.18 -16.46 -22.67
N GLN A 96 18.96 -16.84 -23.69
CA GLN A 96 19.85 -15.93 -24.39
C GLN A 96 19.12 -14.85 -25.19
N HIS A 97 17.99 -15.17 -25.79
CA HIS A 97 17.17 -14.24 -26.58
C HIS A 97 16.21 -13.42 -25.74
N ALA A 98 15.83 -13.90 -24.55
CA ALA A 98 14.90 -13.24 -23.63
C ALA A 98 15.54 -12.08 -22.84
N ARG A 99 16.82 -11.78 -23.02
CA ARG A 99 17.52 -10.66 -22.35
C ARG A 99 17.00 -9.31 -22.81
N SER A 100 15.84 -8.92 -22.28
CA SER A 100 15.26 -7.58 -22.45
C SER A 100 15.20 -6.89 -21.09
N PRO A 101 15.36 -5.57 -21.00
CA PRO A 101 15.36 -4.82 -19.74
C PRO A 101 14.01 -4.82 -18.99
N LEU A 102 12.95 -5.37 -19.58
CA LEU A 102 11.61 -5.50 -18.96
C LEU A 102 11.30 -6.96 -18.58
N GLN A 103 12.25 -7.65 -17.96
CA GLN A 103 12.13 -9.09 -17.70
C GLN A 103 11.20 -9.38 -16.53
N THR A 104 9.93 -9.65 -16.86
CA THR A 104 8.97 -10.27 -15.93
C THR A 104 8.75 -11.76 -16.26
N LEU A 105 9.59 -12.35 -17.13
CA LEU A 105 9.54 -13.76 -17.52
C LEU A 105 10.65 -14.54 -16.83
N ALA A 106 10.29 -15.64 -16.18
CA ALA A 106 11.24 -16.64 -15.69
C ALA A 106 11.04 -17.96 -16.45
N LEU A 107 12.02 -18.34 -17.25
CA LEU A 107 12.03 -19.56 -18.06
C LEU A 107 12.60 -20.72 -17.25
N ILE A 108 11.83 -21.79 -17.04
CA ILE A 108 12.18 -22.99 -16.27
C ILE A 108 12.24 -24.15 -17.26
N GLY A 109 13.44 -24.47 -17.72
CA GLY A 109 13.67 -25.58 -18.67
C GLY A 109 13.72 -26.95 -17.99
N ALA A 110 13.82 -28.01 -18.78
CA ALA A 110 13.87 -29.39 -18.27
C ALA A 110 15.01 -29.59 -17.24
N GLU A 111 16.20 -29.07 -17.51
CA GLU A 111 17.37 -29.14 -16.59
C GLU A 111 17.09 -28.43 -15.26
N ASP A 112 16.43 -27.24 -15.29
CA ASP A 112 16.02 -26.52 -14.08
C ASP A 112 14.98 -27.32 -13.28
N GLN A 113 14.01 -27.93 -13.98
CA GLN A 113 12.99 -28.76 -13.35
C GLN A 113 13.57 -29.97 -12.64
N GLU A 114 14.49 -30.72 -13.32
CA GLU A 114 15.19 -31.86 -12.70
C GLU A 114 15.99 -31.44 -11.45
N ARG A 115 16.65 -30.29 -11.52
CA ARG A 115 17.43 -29.74 -10.40
C ARG A 115 16.52 -29.37 -9.21
N ILE A 116 15.36 -28.74 -9.49
CA ILE A 116 14.36 -28.40 -8.45
C ILE A 116 13.81 -29.68 -7.80
N LEU A 117 13.42 -30.67 -8.61
CA LEU A 117 12.86 -31.94 -8.14
C LEU A 117 13.84 -32.75 -7.29
N ALA A 118 15.13 -32.71 -7.62
CA ALA A 118 16.19 -33.40 -6.89
C ALA A 118 16.72 -32.64 -5.66
N SER A 119 16.38 -31.38 -5.50
CA SER A 119 16.92 -30.51 -4.45
C SER A 119 16.38 -30.86 -3.07
N ARG A 120 17.26 -30.69 -2.05
CA ARG A 120 16.84 -30.71 -0.64
C ARG A 120 16.09 -29.45 -0.20
N ARG A 121 16.16 -28.39 -1.02
CA ARG A 121 15.49 -27.08 -0.81
C ARG A 121 14.76 -26.66 -2.09
N PRO A 122 13.70 -27.39 -2.52
CA PRO A 122 13.10 -27.16 -3.83
C PRO A 122 12.55 -25.73 -4.00
N SER A 123 11.94 -25.16 -2.95
CA SER A 123 11.46 -23.75 -2.99
C SER A 123 12.59 -22.75 -3.17
N GLY A 124 13.72 -22.96 -2.50
CA GLY A 124 14.91 -22.13 -2.67
C GLY A 124 15.50 -22.26 -4.08
N GLU A 125 15.59 -23.47 -4.59
CA GLU A 125 16.10 -23.72 -5.96
C GLU A 125 15.20 -23.07 -7.02
N LEU A 126 13.88 -23.18 -6.87
CA LEU A 126 12.94 -22.50 -7.76
C LEU A 126 13.14 -20.97 -7.71
N LEU A 127 13.30 -20.41 -6.52
CA LEU A 127 13.54 -18.98 -6.34
C LEU A 127 14.90 -18.56 -6.94
N ASP A 128 15.93 -19.38 -6.80
CA ASP A 128 17.24 -19.15 -7.41
C ASP A 128 17.15 -19.11 -8.93
N VAL A 129 16.36 -20.02 -9.55
CA VAL A 129 16.10 -20.01 -11.01
C VAL A 129 15.36 -18.74 -11.42
N ILE A 130 14.39 -18.29 -10.64
CA ILE A 130 13.62 -17.06 -10.92
C ILE A 130 14.53 -15.83 -10.76
N SER A 131 15.26 -15.72 -9.66
CA SER A 131 16.09 -14.56 -9.32
C SER A 131 17.34 -14.41 -10.20
N ALA A 132 17.75 -15.47 -10.87
CA ALA A 132 18.78 -15.42 -11.90
C ALA A 132 18.31 -14.74 -13.20
N GLN A 133 17.00 -14.62 -13.42
CA GLN A 133 16.40 -14.09 -14.65
C GLN A 133 15.60 -12.82 -14.43
N VAL A 134 14.96 -12.68 -13.28
CA VAL A 134 14.17 -11.51 -12.90
C VAL A 134 14.95 -10.69 -11.87
N PRO A 135 15.18 -9.39 -12.10
CA PRO A 135 15.87 -8.53 -11.18
C PRO A 135 15.28 -8.59 -9.76
N VAL A 136 16.13 -8.66 -8.74
CA VAL A 136 15.66 -8.75 -7.34
C VAL A 136 14.90 -7.51 -6.91
N SER A 137 15.20 -6.35 -7.48
CA SER A 137 14.44 -5.12 -7.28
C SER A 137 12.99 -5.22 -7.82
N ILE A 138 12.76 -6.05 -8.84
CA ILE A 138 11.42 -6.35 -9.36
C ILE A 138 10.71 -7.40 -8.50
N LEU A 139 11.44 -8.42 -8.01
CA LEU A 139 10.89 -9.46 -7.13
C LEU A 139 10.54 -8.93 -5.74
N ALA A 140 11.28 -7.95 -5.24
CA ALA A 140 11.08 -7.36 -3.93
C ALA A 140 9.68 -6.74 -3.79
N PRO A 141 9.02 -6.88 -2.63
CA PRO A 141 7.64 -6.43 -2.43
C PRO A 141 7.51 -4.91 -2.28
N TYR A 142 8.63 -4.20 -2.20
CA TYR A 142 8.66 -2.79 -1.85
C TYR A 142 8.01 -1.92 -2.93
N ASN A 143 6.98 -1.17 -2.52
CA ASN A 143 6.23 -0.29 -3.41
C ASN A 143 5.94 1.04 -2.68
N THR A 144 6.48 2.12 -3.20
CA THR A 144 6.38 3.45 -2.60
C THR A 144 5.31 4.33 -3.22
N SER A 145 4.72 3.91 -4.34
CA SER A 145 3.86 4.75 -5.18
C SER A 145 2.40 4.29 -5.29
N SER A 146 2.12 3.02 -4.99
CA SER A 146 0.77 2.46 -5.08
C SER A 146 0.43 1.61 -3.86
N PRO A 147 -0.87 1.41 -3.57
CA PRO A 147 -1.31 0.56 -2.48
C PRO A 147 -0.79 -0.87 -2.61
N VAL A 148 -0.53 -1.51 -1.48
CA VAL A 148 -0.09 -2.91 -1.38
C VAL A 148 -1.20 -3.77 -0.82
N THR A 149 -1.31 -5.01 -1.31
CA THR A 149 -2.30 -6.01 -0.88
C THR A 149 -1.68 -7.40 -0.87
N GLY A 150 -2.38 -8.39 -0.31
CA GLY A 150 -1.99 -9.79 -0.34
C GLY A 150 -0.63 -10.04 0.29
N SER A 151 0.26 -10.73 -0.44
CA SER A 151 1.60 -11.10 0.05
C SER A 151 2.50 -9.92 0.41
N CYS A 152 2.27 -8.76 -0.19
CA CYS A 152 3.02 -7.53 0.06
C CYS A 152 2.41 -6.66 1.17
N PHE A 153 1.28 -7.06 1.74
CA PHE A 153 0.63 -6.39 2.87
C PHE A 153 1.20 -6.92 4.18
N PHE A 154 1.85 -6.04 4.93
CA PHE A 154 2.48 -6.36 6.20
C PHE A 154 1.75 -5.66 7.33
N ASP A 155 1.65 -6.32 8.49
CA ASP A 155 0.93 -5.82 9.66
C ASP A 155 -0.56 -5.57 9.38
N ARG A 156 -1.25 -4.89 10.28
CA ARG A 156 -2.67 -4.49 10.16
C ARG A 156 -3.67 -5.66 10.12
N GLY A 157 -3.25 -6.86 10.43
CA GLY A 157 -4.15 -8.03 10.49
C GLY A 157 -5.27 -7.86 11.51
N TYR A 158 -5.01 -7.17 12.62
CA TYR A 158 -6.00 -6.86 13.64
C TYR A 158 -7.08 -5.90 13.12
N GLU A 159 -6.69 -4.81 12.47
CA GLU A 159 -7.59 -3.82 11.89
C GLU A 159 -8.46 -4.44 10.79
N VAL A 160 -7.86 -5.24 9.92
CA VAL A 160 -8.57 -6.00 8.89
C VAL A 160 -9.58 -6.96 9.52
N ALA A 161 -9.16 -7.75 10.51
CA ALA A 161 -10.03 -8.71 11.20
C ALA A 161 -11.20 -8.00 11.92
N ARG A 162 -10.95 -6.84 12.52
CA ARG A 162 -11.97 -6.02 13.18
C ARG A 162 -13.05 -5.56 12.20
N ILE A 163 -12.65 -5.06 11.02
CA ILE A 163 -13.58 -4.61 9.97
C ILE A 163 -14.38 -5.79 9.42
N LEU A 164 -13.70 -6.89 9.08
CA LEU A 164 -14.32 -8.07 8.48
C LEU A 164 -15.18 -8.89 9.44
N GLY A 165 -14.91 -8.78 10.74
CA GLY A 165 -15.63 -9.51 11.79
C GLY A 165 -16.93 -8.85 12.25
N ASN A 166 -17.13 -7.55 11.99
CA ASN A 166 -18.28 -6.79 12.45
C ASN A 166 -18.96 -6.04 11.30
N PRO A 167 -19.77 -6.72 10.48
CA PRO A 167 -20.39 -6.12 9.29
C PRO A 167 -21.50 -5.10 9.61
N ASP A 168 -21.88 -4.95 10.88
CA ASP A 168 -22.91 -3.99 11.33
C ASP A 168 -22.32 -2.66 11.82
N VAL A 169 -20.99 -2.56 11.89
CA VAL A 169 -20.28 -1.39 12.37
C VAL A 169 -19.66 -0.64 11.21
N ASN A 170 -19.81 0.69 11.18
CA ASN A 170 -19.04 1.54 10.28
C ASN A 170 -17.67 1.82 10.90
N TYR A 171 -16.66 2.01 10.07
CA TYR A 171 -15.29 2.28 10.52
C TYR A 171 -14.73 3.55 9.87
N ALA A 172 -14.00 4.32 10.66
CA ALA A 172 -13.20 5.45 10.20
C ALA A 172 -11.71 5.15 10.39
N VAL A 173 -11.03 4.90 9.29
CA VAL A 173 -9.59 4.64 9.25
C VAL A 173 -8.85 5.97 9.17
N LEU A 174 -8.27 6.40 10.27
CA LEU A 174 -7.59 7.67 10.41
C LEU A 174 -6.08 7.50 10.38
N GLY A 175 -5.40 8.41 9.74
CA GLY A 175 -3.94 8.46 9.71
C GLY A 175 -3.40 9.38 8.63
N ILE A 176 -2.12 9.71 8.75
CA ILE A 176 -1.42 10.57 7.80
C ILE A 176 -1.37 9.98 6.39
N ARG A 177 -1.02 10.81 5.43
CA ARG A 177 -0.75 10.35 4.05
C ARG A 177 0.36 9.30 4.06
N ARG A 178 0.22 8.27 3.23
CA ARG A 178 1.20 7.17 3.04
C ARG A 178 1.41 6.24 4.24
N ILE A 179 0.59 6.34 5.29
CA ILE A 179 0.64 5.40 6.44
C ILE A 179 0.04 4.02 6.11
N GLY A 180 -0.68 3.90 4.98
CA GLY A 180 -1.25 2.65 4.51
C GLY A 180 -2.78 2.57 4.56
N LYS A 181 -3.52 3.69 4.68
CA LYS A 181 -5.00 3.72 4.69
C LYS A 181 -5.59 3.05 3.44
N THR A 182 -5.18 3.50 2.26
CA THR A 182 -5.62 2.93 0.97
C THR A 182 -5.28 1.45 0.87
N SER A 183 -4.09 1.04 1.33
CA SER A 183 -3.69 -0.37 1.35
C SER A 183 -4.60 -1.21 2.24
N LEU A 184 -4.98 -0.70 3.41
CA LEU A 184 -5.92 -1.37 4.31
C LEU A 184 -7.30 -1.54 3.65
N LEU A 185 -7.84 -0.47 3.05
CA LEU A 185 -9.13 -0.54 2.36
C LEU A 185 -9.10 -1.51 1.18
N ARG A 186 -8.03 -1.52 0.40
CA ARG A 186 -7.85 -2.45 -0.73
C ARG A 186 -7.69 -3.90 -0.26
N GLU A 187 -7.01 -4.14 0.85
CA GLU A 187 -6.91 -5.47 1.42
C GLU A 187 -8.26 -5.96 1.97
N VAL A 188 -9.02 -5.09 2.62
CA VAL A 188 -10.40 -5.38 3.03
C VAL A 188 -11.28 -5.69 1.81
N GLU A 189 -11.20 -4.89 0.73
CA GLU A 189 -11.91 -5.15 -0.52
C GLU A 189 -11.59 -6.54 -1.08
N ARG A 190 -10.29 -6.86 -1.18
CA ARG A 190 -9.80 -8.16 -1.69
C ARG A 190 -10.40 -9.32 -0.89
N LEU A 191 -10.29 -9.26 0.43
CA LEU A 191 -10.78 -10.33 1.32
C LEU A 191 -12.31 -10.45 1.33
N LEU A 192 -13.04 -9.33 1.24
CA LEU A 192 -14.51 -9.36 1.11
C LEU A 192 -14.94 -10.04 -0.20
N ARG A 193 -14.27 -9.71 -1.32
CA ARG A 193 -14.55 -10.36 -2.62
C ARG A 193 -14.22 -11.84 -2.60
N GLU A 194 -13.15 -12.25 -1.97
CA GLU A 194 -12.80 -13.66 -1.80
C GLU A 194 -13.82 -14.44 -0.96
N ARG A 195 -14.30 -13.85 0.14
CA ARG A 195 -15.33 -14.45 0.99
C ARG A 195 -16.67 -14.63 0.27
N SER A 196 -17.00 -13.71 -0.64
CA SER A 196 -18.24 -13.82 -1.42
C SER A 196 -18.19 -14.88 -2.53
N GLY A 197 -17.04 -15.57 -2.70
CA GLY A 197 -16.87 -16.62 -3.72
C GLY A 197 -16.89 -16.08 -5.14
N ALA A 198 -16.75 -14.79 -5.32
CA ALA A 198 -16.83 -14.13 -6.61
C ALA A 198 -15.67 -14.54 -7.50
N VAL A 199 -15.98 -15.28 -8.57
CA VAL A 199 -15.01 -15.71 -9.57
C VAL A 199 -14.73 -14.59 -10.59
N THR A 200 -15.65 -13.64 -10.73
CA THR A 200 -15.58 -12.50 -11.65
C THR A 200 -15.90 -11.18 -10.91
N ASP A 201 -15.42 -10.06 -11.44
CA ASP A 201 -15.70 -8.72 -10.90
C ASP A 201 -17.21 -8.38 -10.83
N GLY A 202 -18.06 -9.05 -11.62
CA GLY A 202 -19.50 -8.88 -11.63
C GLY A 202 -20.23 -9.47 -10.42
N ASP A 203 -19.70 -10.52 -9.81
CA ASP A 203 -20.38 -11.25 -8.73
C ASP A 203 -20.32 -10.54 -7.35
N SER A 204 -19.45 -9.54 -7.20
CA SER A 204 -19.27 -8.77 -5.95
C SER A 204 -19.58 -7.29 -6.11
N SER A 205 -20.50 -6.94 -7.01
CA SER A 205 -20.84 -5.54 -7.31
C SER A 205 -21.39 -4.76 -6.12
N HIS A 206 -21.82 -5.44 -5.03
CA HIS A 206 -22.24 -4.80 -3.78
C HIS A 206 -21.09 -4.24 -2.93
N ILE A 207 -19.83 -4.51 -3.30
CA ILE A 207 -18.64 -3.98 -2.64
C ILE A 207 -18.05 -2.89 -3.53
N LEU A 208 -18.11 -1.63 -3.07
CA LEU A 208 -17.70 -0.46 -3.82
C LEU A 208 -16.49 0.20 -3.18
N PHE A 209 -15.39 0.24 -3.90
CA PHE A 209 -14.26 1.12 -3.57
C PHE A 209 -14.39 2.42 -4.38
N LEU A 210 -14.32 3.56 -3.69
CA LEU A 210 -14.42 4.89 -4.25
C LEU A 210 -13.30 5.77 -3.69
N ASP A 211 -12.52 6.37 -4.57
CA ASP A 211 -11.55 7.40 -4.22
C ASP A 211 -12.25 8.76 -4.28
N CYS A 212 -12.41 9.41 -3.12
CA CYS A 212 -13.14 10.66 -3.05
C CYS A 212 -12.33 11.86 -3.57
N SER A 213 -11.03 11.73 -3.76
CA SER A 213 -10.18 12.78 -4.34
C SER A 213 -10.46 13.01 -5.83
N ASP A 214 -11.01 12.01 -6.52
CA ASP A 214 -11.42 12.12 -7.92
C ASP A 214 -12.79 12.78 -8.11
N LEU A 215 -13.53 13.06 -7.02
CA LEU A 215 -14.88 13.62 -7.06
C LEU A 215 -14.82 15.15 -7.05
N LEU A 216 -15.10 15.76 -8.19
CA LEU A 216 -14.97 17.23 -8.37
C LEU A 216 -16.29 17.99 -8.12
N GLU A 217 -17.42 17.30 -8.09
CA GLU A 217 -18.76 17.87 -7.93
C GLU A 217 -19.48 17.19 -6.77
N ARG A 218 -20.39 17.91 -6.11
CA ARG A 218 -21.12 17.42 -4.92
C ARG A 218 -21.92 16.14 -5.19
N ASP A 219 -22.50 16.02 -6.37
CA ASP A 219 -23.32 14.86 -6.74
C ASP A 219 -22.48 13.69 -7.31
N ALA A 220 -21.18 13.90 -7.54
CA ALA A 220 -20.31 12.94 -8.19
C ALA A 220 -20.24 11.59 -7.45
N LEU A 221 -20.29 11.58 -6.11
CA LEU A 221 -20.34 10.33 -5.35
C LEU A 221 -21.60 9.53 -5.69
N VAL A 222 -22.75 10.19 -5.71
CA VAL A 222 -24.06 9.55 -6.01
C VAL A 222 -24.07 8.99 -7.42
N GLU A 223 -23.58 9.78 -8.39
CA GLU A 223 -23.48 9.34 -9.78
C GLU A 223 -22.56 8.12 -9.94
N GLU A 224 -21.40 8.14 -9.28
CA GLU A 224 -20.44 7.04 -9.37
C GLU A 224 -20.97 5.76 -8.72
N VAL A 225 -21.69 5.87 -7.60
CA VAL A 225 -22.37 4.75 -6.95
C VAL A 225 -23.44 4.17 -7.87
N VAL A 226 -24.29 5.02 -8.46
CA VAL A 226 -25.33 4.56 -9.40
C VAL A 226 -24.71 3.93 -10.64
N ARG A 227 -23.63 4.50 -11.18
CA ARG A 227 -22.89 3.96 -12.32
C ARG A 227 -22.33 2.57 -12.04
N LYS A 228 -21.74 2.37 -10.87
CA LYS A 228 -21.14 1.07 -10.49
C LYS A 228 -22.19 0.00 -10.17
N LEU A 229 -23.28 0.36 -9.49
CA LEU A 229 -24.32 -0.60 -9.10
C LEU A 229 -25.32 -0.90 -10.23
N ASN A 230 -25.79 0.12 -10.92
CA ASN A 230 -26.74 -0.02 -12.03
C ASN A 230 -26.66 1.16 -13.02
N PRO A 231 -25.80 1.11 -14.04
CA PRO A 231 -25.64 2.20 -15.00
C PRO A 231 -26.93 2.63 -15.73
N ARG A 232 -27.91 1.73 -15.83
CA ARG A 232 -29.18 2.02 -16.50
C ARG A 232 -30.06 3.04 -15.75
N GLU A 233 -29.83 3.20 -14.47
CA GLU A 233 -30.53 4.12 -13.59
C GLU A 233 -29.99 5.57 -13.62
N LEU A 234 -28.83 5.83 -14.26
CA LEU A 234 -28.25 7.19 -14.35
C LEU A 234 -29.22 8.23 -14.96
N ARG A 235 -29.94 7.86 -16.00
CA ARG A 235 -30.96 8.77 -16.61
C ARG A 235 -32.02 9.15 -15.61
N ARG A 236 -32.42 8.25 -14.75
CA ARG A 236 -33.48 8.45 -13.74
C ARG A 236 -32.95 9.33 -12.60
N LEU A 237 -31.69 9.18 -12.22
CA LEU A 237 -31.01 10.04 -11.25
C LEU A 237 -31.05 11.51 -11.72
N HIS A 238 -30.67 11.79 -12.97
CA HIS A 238 -30.62 13.15 -13.51
C HIS A 238 -31.98 13.79 -13.68
N MET A 239 -33.07 13.03 -13.64
CA MET A 239 -34.44 13.53 -13.73
C MET A 239 -35.10 13.79 -12.36
N GLN A 240 -34.46 13.43 -11.27
CA GLN A 240 -34.97 13.49 -9.90
C GLN A 240 -34.01 14.19 -8.97
N ASN A 241 -34.53 14.74 -7.86
CA ASN A 241 -33.65 15.23 -6.78
C ASN A 241 -32.94 14.03 -6.12
N TYR A 242 -31.62 14.04 -6.10
CA TYR A 242 -30.80 12.95 -5.58
C TYR A 242 -31.11 12.63 -4.10
N ALA A 243 -31.47 13.62 -3.29
CA ALA A 243 -31.78 13.45 -1.87
C ALA A 243 -32.99 12.50 -1.63
N PHE A 244 -33.95 12.44 -2.55
CA PHE A 244 -35.05 11.49 -2.49
C PHE A 244 -34.79 10.21 -3.26
N TYR A 245 -34.08 10.30 -4.37
CA TYR A 245 -33.82 9.15 -5.25
C TYR A 245 -32.79 8.20 -4.64
N PHE A 246 -31.71 8.72 -4.08
CA PHE A 246 -30.56 7.92 -3.67
C PHE A 246 -30.84 6.94 -2.52
N PRO A 247 -31.56 7.32 -1.43
CA PRO A 247 -31.94 6.37 -0.38
C PRO A 247 -32.76 5.19 -0.91
N ASP A 248 -33.78 5.47 -1.76
CA ASP A 248 -34.62 4.43 -2.35
C ASP A 248 -33.83 3.53 -3.32
N PHE A 249 -32.92 4.12 -4.10
CA PHE A 249 -31.99 3.37 -4.95
C PHE A 249 -31.15 2.38 -4.16
N LEU A 250 -30.52 2.81 -3.05
CA LEU A 250 -29.69 1.95 -2.19
C LEU A 250 -30.52 0.79 -1.60
N GLU A 251 -31.75 1.04 -1.14
CA GLU A 251 -32.63 0.00 -0.63
C GLU A 251 -33.02 -1.03 -1.72
N ARG A 252 -33.28 -0.58 -2.96
CA ARG A 252 -33.53 -1.49 -4.10
C ARG A 252 -32.30 -2.34 -4.41
N MET A 253 -31.11 -1.75 -4.41
CA MET A 253 -29.86 -2.48 -4.68
C MET A 253 -29.57 -3.51 -3.58
N LYS A 254 -29.73 -3.15 -2.30
CA LYS A 254 -29.64 -4.13 -1.20
C LYS A 254 -30.57 -5.33 -1.41
N ARG A 255 -31.81 -5.10 -1.80
CA ARG A 255 -32.77 -6.19 -2.08
C ARG A 255 -32.34 -7.01 -3.29
N ALA A 256 -31.85 -6.37 -4.34
CA ALA A 256 -31.39 -7.05 -5.56
C ALA A 256 -30.18 -7.95 -5.31
N TYR A 257 -29.22 -7.52 -4.50
CA TYR A 257 -28.05 -8.31 -4.13
C TYR A 257 -28.30 -9.29 -2.97
N GLY A 258 -29.40 -9.12 -2.23
CA GLY A 258 -29.70 -9.96 -1.05
C GLY A 258 -28.78 -9.75 0.15
N THR A 259 -27.89 -8.75 0.09
CA THR A 259 -26.89 -8.43 1.12
C THR A 259 -26.71 -6.93 1.27
N LYS A 260 -26.05 -6.49 2.36
CA LYS A 260 -25.67 -5.08 2.56
C LYS A 260 -24.72 -4.61 1.46
N LEU A 261 -24.86 -3.34 1.09
CA LEU A 261 -23.88 -2.66 0.25
C LEU A 261 -22.68 -2.23 1.13
N ILE A 262 -21.47 -2.48 0.68
CA ILE A 262 -20.25 -2.14 1.40
C ILE A 262 -19.53 -1.02 0.64
N PHE A 263 -19.35 0.11 1.30
CA PHE A 263 -18.66 1.27 0.76
C PHE A 263 -17.31 1.44 1.42
N LEU A 264 -16.27 1.39 0.62
CA LEU A 264 -14.89 1.67 1.00
C LEU A 264 -14.54 3.04 0.39
N LEU A 265 -14.64 4.10 1.20
CA LEU A 265 -14.45 5.49 0.76
C LEU A 265 -13.06 5.96 1.18
N ASP A 266 -12.17 6.13 0.22
CA ASP A 266 -10.83 6.65 0.45
C ASP A 266 -10.79 8.17 0.29
N GLU A 267 -9.84 8.84 0.97
CA GLU A 267 -9.64 10.31 0.97
C GLU A 267 -10.95 11.08 1.23
N ILE A 268 -11.71 10.66 2.26
CA ILE A 268 -13.02 11.25 2.61
C ILE A 268 -12.92 12.73 2.97
N ASP A 269 -11.76 13.22 3.37
CA ASP A 269 -11.48 14.62 3.67
C ASP A 269 -11.83 15.52 2.48
N ASP A 270 -11.48 15.11 1.25
CA ASP A 270 -11.75 15.88 0.04
C ASP A 270 -13.25 16.00 -0.23
N LEU A 271 -14.01 14.94 0.02
CA LEU A 271 -15.48 14.98 -0.10
C LEU A 271 -16.10 15.88 0.98
N ILE A 272 -15.61 15.85 2.21
CA ILE A 272 -16.09 16.71 3.30
C ILE A 272 -15.83 18.18 2.95
N VAL A 273 -14.63 18.51 2.47
CA VAL A 273 -14.25 19.87 2.05
C VAL A 273 -15.12 20.33 0.86
N LEU A 274 -15.33 19.46 -0.13
CA LEU A 274 -16.15 19.75 -1.31
C LEU A 274 -17.59 20.16 -0.94
N HIS A 275 -18.16 19.52 0.10
CA HIS A 275 -19.50 19.85 0.57
C HIS A 275 -19.56 21.14 1.39
N GLY A 276 -18.47 21.57 2.02
CA GLY A 276 -18.35 22.89 2.65
C GLY A 276 -19.40 23.19 3.72
N GLY A 277 -19.81 22.17 4.51
CA GLY A 277 -20.84 22.31 5.56
C GLY A 277 -22.26 22.00 5.10
N ASP A 278 -22.48 21.68 3.82
CA ASP A 278 -23.72 21.05 3.35
C ASP A 278 -23.66 19.55 3.72
N TRP A 279 -24.49 19.15 4.66
CA TRP A 279 -24.47 17.83 5.25
C TRP A 279 -25.51 16.86 4.70
N ASP A 280 -26.27 17.21 3.67
CA ASP A 280 -27.40 16.40 3.21
C ASP A 280 -26.99 15.04 2.67
N LEU A 281 -25.88 14.97 1.92
CA LEU A 281 -25.32 13.70 1.48
C LEU A 281 -24.94 12.81 2.68
N PHE A 282 -24.20 13.36 3.64
CA PHE A 282 -23.71 12.59 4.79
C PHE A 282 -24.84 12.15 5.74
N ARG A 283 -25.89 12.96 5.88
CA ARG A 283 -27.13 12.57 6.58
C ARG A 283 -27.82 11.40 5.88
N THR A 284 -27.84 11.42 4.55
CA THR A 284 -28.40 10.32 3.73
C THR A 284 -27.59 9.04 3.90
N LEU A 285 -26.25 9.11 3.85
CA LEU A 285 -25.36 7.97 4.08
C LEU A 285 -25.57 7.39 5.49
N ARG A 286 -25.61 8.25 6.51
CA ARG A 286 -25.88 7.84 7.89
C ARG A 286 -27.25 7.17 8.05
N ALA A 287 -28.28 7.71 7.43
CA ALA A 287 -29.62 7.11 7.49
C ALA A 287 -29.65 5.72 6.83
N ALA A 288 -28.94 5.52 5.71
CA ALA A 288 -28.82 4.23 5.06
C ALA A 288 -28.06 3.20 5.93
N ALA A 289 -26.99 3.63 6.63
CA ALA A 289 -26.29 2.79 7.60
C ALA A 289 -27.19 2.38 8.76
N ASN A 290 -27.88 3.33 9.38
CA ASN A 290 -28.78 3.09 10.51
C ASN A 290 -29.95 2.13 10.17
N LYS A 291 -30.39 2.12 8.92
CA LYS A 291 -31.38 1.16 8.39
C LYS A 291 -30.74 -0.19 8.03
N GLY A 292 -29.46 -0.37 8.23
CA GLY A 292 -28.71 -1.57 7.85
C GLY A 292 -28.68 -1.82 6.33
N VAL A 293 -28.85 -0.79 5.51
CA VAL A 293 -28.77 -0.88 4.05
C VAL A 293 -27.32 -0.97 3.62
N CYS A 294 -26.46 -0.17 4.24
CA CYS A 294 -25.05 -0.04 3.91
C CYS A 294 -24.16 -0.24 5.13
N GLN A 295 -22.92 -0.61 4.87
CA GLN A 295 -21.79 -0.48 5.79
C GLN A 295 -20.77 0.47 5.14
N TYR A 296 -20.15 1.33 5.93
CA TYR A 296 -19.13 2.26 5.46
C TYR A 296 -17.81 2.01 6.17
N VAL A 297 -16.73 1.94 5.40
CA VAL A 297 -15.35 2.04 5.87
C VAL A 297 -14.76 3.25 5.18
N VAL A 298 -14.61 4.34 5.92
CA VAL A 298 -14.09 5.59 5.39
C VAL A 298 -12.63 5.76 5.79
N ALA A 299 -11.79 6.28 4.91
CA ALA A 299 -10.40 6.60 5.23
C ALA A 299 -10.15 8.09 5.02
N GLY A 300 -9.51 8.72 6.01
CA GLY A 300 -9.23 10.14 6.00
C GLY A 300 -8.15 10.55 7.01
N PHE A 301 -8.00 11.84 7.21
CA PHE A 301 -7.02 12.41 8.12
C PHE A 301 -7.62 13.53 8.97
N ARG A 302 -7.32 14.80 8.66
CA ARG A 302 -7.63 15.96 9.51
C ARG A 302 -9.12 16.27 9.58
N GLU A 303 -9.74 16.40 8.40
CA GLU A 303 -11.13 16.82 8.34
C GLU A 303 -12.06 15.70 8.80
N ALA A 304 -11.78 14.45 8.42
CA ALA A 304 -12.50 13.29 8.93
C ALA A 304 -12.42 13.21 10.46
N GLN A 305 -11.23 13.38 11.06
CA GLN A 305 -11.04 13.39 12.50
C GLN A 305 -11.81 14.53 13.15
N ARG A 306 -11.71 15.76 12.62
CA ARG A 306 -12.45 16.92 13.13
C ARG A 306 -13.96 16.65 13.16
N GLN A 307 -14.50 16.09 12.09
CA GLN A 307 -15.93 15.85 11.97
C GLN A 307 -16.43 14.70 12.85
N LEU A 308 -15.64 13.68 13.10
CA LEU A 308 -15.97 12.60 14.03
C LEU A 308 -16.13 13.09 15.47
N HIS A 309 -15.39 14.15 15.87
CA HIS A 309 -15.46 14.75 17.19
C HIS A 309 -16.38 15.97 17.30
N ASN A 310 -16.93 16.44 16.18
CA ASN A 310 -17.84 17.58 16.16
C ASN A 310 -19.29 17.15 16.41
N LEU A 311 -19.85 17.53 17.57
CA LEU A 311 -21.21 17.22 17.97
C LEU A 311 -22.29 17.60 16.94
N SER A 312 -22.05 18.63 16.13
CA SER A 312 -22.98 19.11 15.10
C SER A 312 -22.84 18.37 13.77
N SER A 313 -21.83 17.54 13.61
CA SER A 313 -21.54 16.81 12.38
C SER A 313 -22.35 15.50 12.28
N PRO A 314 -22.83 15.12 11.09
CA PRO A 314 -23.40 13.78 10.88
C PRO A 314 -22.36 12.66 11.05
N PHE A 315 -21.08 12.96 11.09
CA PHE A 315 -20.02 12.00 11.42
C PHE A 315 -19.88 11.70 12.91
N TYR A 316 -20.42 12.56 13.79
CA TYR A 316 -20.35 12.32 15.23
C TYR A 316 -20.99 10.98 15.61
N ASN A 317 -20.24 10.09 16.25
CA ASN A 317 -20.66 8.71 16.56
C ASN A 317 -21.18 7.92 15.34
N PHE A 318 -20.67 8.22 14.12
CA PHE A 318 -21.05 7.53 12.91
C PHE A 318 -20.28 6.23 12.72
N ALA A 319 -19.03 6.20 13.12
CA ALA A 319 -18.10 5.11 12.89
C ALA A 319 -17.15 4.89 14.06
N ASP A 320 -16.71 3.65 14.24
CA ASP A 320 -15.63 3.30 15.16
C ASP A 320 -14.28 3.70 14.57
N GLU A 321 -13.45 4.37 15.36
CA GLU A 321 -12.14 4.80 14.90
C GLU A 321 -11.13 3.66 14.86
N ILE A 322 -10.38 3.62 13.78
CA ILE A 322 -9.18 2.82 13.59
C ILE A 322 -8.04 3.79 13.25
N ARG A 323 -7.16 4.05 14.21
CA ARG A 323 -6.01 4.94 14.01
C ARG A 323 -4.81 4.15 13.55
N LEU A 324 -4.35 4.41 12.32
CA LEU A 324 -3.13 3.83 11.80
C LEU A 324 -1.93 4.66 12.26
N SER A 325 -1.04 4.02 12.99
CA SER A 325 0.25 4.56 13.41
C SER A 325 1.41 3.91 12.64
N GLU A 326 2.60 4.33 12.96
CA GLU A 326 3.84 3.74 12.51
C GLU A 326 3.90 2.24 12.89
N PHE A 327 4.70 1.48 12.18
CA PHE A 327 4.94 0.07 12.50
C PHE A 327 5.67 -0.06 13.83
N THR A 328 5.36 -1.10 14.59
CA THR A 328 6.21 -1.52 15.70
C THR A 328 7.57 -2.01 15.16
N ARG A 329 8.58 -2.07 16.02
CA ARG A 329 9.90 -2.61 15.62
C ARG A 329 9.80 -4.03 15.06
N GLN A 330 8.89 -4.85 15.58
CA GLN A 330 8.67 -6.21 15.09
C GLN A 330 8.11 -6.21 13.66
N HIS A 331 7.06 -5.42 13.38
CA HIS A 331 6.46 -5.35 12.05
C HIS A 331 7.41 -4.72 11.03
N ALA A 332 8.18 -3.70 11.46
CA ALA A 332 9.26 -3.15 10.63
C ALA A 332 10.31 -4.21 10.29
N ARG A 333 10.72 -5.04 11.28
CA ARG A 333 11.64 -6.16 11.04
C ARG A 333 11.08 -7.16 10.02
N GLU A 334 9.81 -7.53 10.15
CA GLU A 334 9.16 -8.45 9.20
C GLU A 334 9.17 -7.89 7.77
N LEU A 335 8.85 -6.60 7.60
CA LEU A 335 8.90 -5.93 6.31
C LEU A 335 10.32 -5.85 5.73
N ILE A 336 11.34 -5.59 6.55
CA ILE A 336 12.73 -5.42 6.11
C ILE A 336 13.37 -6.78 5.81
N VAL A 337 13.29 -7.71 6.78
CA VAL A 337 14.12 -8.91 6.81
C VAL A 337 13.55 -10.03 5.97
N THR A 338 12.25 -10.34 6.14
CA THR A 338 11.65 -11.52 5.52
C THR A 338 11.76 -11.53 3.98
N PRO A 339 11.42 -10.45 3.26
CA PRO A 339 11.56 -10.44 1.80
C PRO A 339 13.01 -10.52 1.34
N MET A 340 13.91 -9.84 2.03
CA MET A 340 15.33 -9.82 1.67
C MET A 340 15.99 -11.19 1.89
N GLN A 341 15.69 -11.85 3.03
CA GLN A 341 16.18 -13.21 3.29
C GLN A 341 15.64 -14.22 2.27
N ASN A 342 14.36 -14.09 1.90
CA ASN A 342 13.77 -14.93 0.84
C ASN A 342 14.47 -14.72 -0.52
N LEU A 343 14.99 -13.52 -0.79
CA LEU A 343 15.80 -13.22 -1.98
C LEU A 343 17.29 -13.58 -1.82
N GLY A 344 17.65 -14.33 -0.76
CA GLY A 344 19.03 -14.77 -0.51
C GLY A 344 19.96 -13.67 0.00
N VAL A 345 19.41 -12.58 0.54
CA VAL A 345 20.22 -11.53 1.17
C VAL A 345 20.59 -11.93 2.60
N HIS A 346 21.87 -11.89 2.93
CA HIS A 346 22.42 -12.17 4.25
C HIS A 346 22.69 -10.88 5.02
N PHE A 347 22.30 -10.85 6.28
CA PHE A 347 22.53 -9.72 7.18
C PHE A 347 23.73 -10.01 8.08
N LYS A 348 24.80 -9.21 8.02
CA LYS A 348 25.97 -9.35 8.93
C LYS A 348 25.62 -9.02 10.37
N ASP A 349 24.72 -8.04 10.57
CA ASP A 349 24.19 -7.66 11.88
C ASP A 349 22.74 -7.20 11.68
N GLU A 350 21.84 -8.18 11.66
CA GLU A 350 20.41 -7.92 11.45
C GLU A 350 19.86 -6.94 12.47
N GLY A 351 20.21 -7.12 13.74
CA GLY A 351 19.69 -6.28 14.83
C GLY A 351 20.08 -4.81 14.67
N ALA A 352 21.34 -4.52 14.37
CA ALA A 352 21.84 -3.17 14.15
C ALA A 352 21.20 -2.54 12.89
N ILE A 353 21.10 -3.31 11.80
CA ILE A 353 20.49 -2.84 10.54
C ILE A 353 19.02 -2.48 10.74
N VAL A 354 18.21 -3.38 11.31
CA VAL A 354 16.78 -3.15 11.56
C VAL A 354 16.58 -1.97 12.52
N THR A 355 17.35 -1.91 13.63
CA THR A 355 17.26 -0.81 14.58
C THR A 355 17.50 0.52 13.89
N ARG A 356 18.55 0.60 13.09
CA ARG A 356 18.94 1.83 12.41
C ARG A 356 17.90 2.26 11.39
N ILE A 357 17.41 1.35 10.52
CA ILE A 357 16.35 1.67 9.57
C ILE A 357 15.08 2.14 10.30
N TYR A 358 14.72 1.46 11.39
CA TYR A 358 13.54 1.82 12.20
C TYR A 358 13.65 3.23 12.79
N GLU A 359 14.76 3.56 13.42
CA GLU A 359 15.00 4.88 14.03
C GLU A 359 15.03 5.99 12.98
N GLU A 360 15.64 5.73 11.82
CA GLU A 360 15.76 6.70 10.75
C GLU A 360 14.45 7.01 10.02
N THR A 361 13.60 5.99 9.90
CA THR A 361 12.28 6.11 9.27
C THR A 361 11.17 6.38 10.28
N ALA A 362 11.49 6.42 11.58
CA ALA A 362 10.52 6.48 12.69
C ALA A 362 9.45 5.37 12.58
N GLY A 363 9.78 4.22 12.01
CA GLY A 363 8.82 3.13 11.78
C GLY A 363 7.78 3.39 10.69
N HIS A 364 7.89 4.48 9.95
CA HIS A 364 6.89 4.84 8.92
C HIS A 364 6.92 3.85 7.74
N PRO A 365 5.81 3.12 7.43
CA PRO A 365 5.81 2.01 6.48
C PRO A 365 6.34 2.36 5.09
N ASN A 366 5.92 3.50 4.55
CA ASN A 366 6.33 3.93 3.22
C ASN A 366 7.82 4.34 3.17
N LEU A 367 8.35 4.96 4.24
CA LEU A 367 9.77 5.29 4.34
C LEU A 367 10.64 4.04 4.46
N ILE A 368 10.21 3.03 5.23
CA ILE A 368 10.88 1.73 5.31
C ILE A 368 10.94 1.08 3.94
N GLN A 369 9.82 1.04 3.21
CA GLN A 369 9.78 0.46 1.86
C GLN A 369 10.71 1.22 0.90
N PHE A 370 10.72 2.56 1.00
CA PHE A 370 11.61 3.38 0.20
C PHE A 370 13.09 3.07 0.48
N TYR A 371 13.44 3.00 1.76
CA TYR A 371 14.78 2.63 2.21
C TYR A 371 15.19 1.26 1.66
N CYS A 372 14.33 0.26 1.84
CA CYS A 372 14.56 -1.09 1.32
C CYS A 372 14.67 -1.14 -0.21
N THR A 373 13.92 -0.30 -0.93
CA THR A 373 14.03 -0.18 -2.40
C THR A 373 15.42 0.28 -2.81
N ILE A 374 16.00 1.27 -2.11
CA ILE A 374 17.36 1.73 -2.39
C ILE A 374 18.38 0.63 -2.10
N LEU A 375 18.27 -0.05 -0.95
CA LEU A 375 19.16 -1.15 -0.61
C LEU A 375 19.12 -2.29 -1.65
N MET A 376 17.92 -2.68 -2.09
CA MET A 376 17.77 -3.71 -3.13
C MET A 376 18.41 -3.31 -4.45
N ARG A 377 18.28 -2.03 -4.84
CA ARG A 377 18.93 -1.49 -6.03
C ARG A 377 20.47 -1.49 -5.90
N GLN A 378 20.99 -1.12 -4.76
CA GLN A 378 22.42 -1.17 -4.48
C GLN A 378 22.97 -2.60 -4.55
N LEU A 379 22.29 -3.58 -3.93
CA LEU A 379 22.64 -4.99 -4.00
C LEU A 379 22.63 -5.51 -5.43
N GLU A 380 21.66 -5.11 -6.24
CA GLU A 380 21.58 -5.49 -7.64
C GLU A 380 22.71 -4.90 -8.46
N LEU A 381 23.05 -3.62 -8.29
CA LEU A 381 24.14 -2.94 -9.00
C LEU A 381 25.52 -3.51 -8.64
N THR A 382 25.73 -3.89 -7.38
CA THR A 382 27.00 -4.46 -6.92
C THR A 382 27.12 -5.96 -7.12
N GLY A 383 26.02 -6.65 -7.43
CA GLY A 383 25.94 -8.11 -7.48
C GLY A 383 26.12 -8.79 -6.12
N GLN A 384 26.14 -8.02 -5.04
CA GLN A 384 26.29 -8.55 -3.68
C GLN A 384 24.96 -9.06 -3.13
N ARG A 385 25.05 -10.02 -2.20
CA ARG A 385 23.90 -10.56 -1.46
C ARG A 385 24.09 -10.45 0.05
N GLU A 386 24.88 -9.47 0.48
CA GLU A 386 25.20 -9.26 1.88
C GLU A 386 24.99 -7.79 2.26
N LEU A 387 24.26 -7.57 3.35
CA LEU A 387 24.05 -6.26 3.95
C LEU A 387 24.84 -6.18 5.27
N SER A 388 25.54 -5.07 5.44
CA SER A 388 26.23 -4.70 6.69
C SER A 388 25.71 -3.34 7.17
N PRO A 389 25.91 -2.95 8.43
CA PRO A 389 25.61 -1.60 8.89
C PRO A 389 26.27 -0.49 8.05
N GLY A 390 27.42 -0.76 7.42
CA GLY A 390 28.08 0.15 6.49
C GLY A 390 27.32 0.40 5.18
N SER A 391 26.52 -0.56 4.73
CA SER A 391 25.67 -0.40 3.52
C SER A 391 24.60 0.68 3.70
N LEU A 392 24.23 1.01 4.94
CA LEU A 392 23.18 2.00 5.23
C LEU A 392 23.65 3.46 5.09
N VAL A 393 24.95 3.70 5.10
CA VAL A 393 25.51 5.06 4.97
C VAL A 393 25.17 5.67 3.60
N ASP A 394 25.16 4.85 2.57
CA ASP A 394 24.90 5.30 1.19
C ASP A 394 23.45 5.75 0.98
N VAL A 395 22.50 5.21 1.76
CA VAL A 395 21.09 5.61 1.67
C VAL A 395 20.87 7.06 2.10
N TYR A 396 21.64 7.56 3.07
CA TYR A 396 21.55 8.97 3.48
C TYR A 396 22.07 9.96 2.46
N GLY A 397 23.03 9.53 1.66
CA GLY A 397 23.55 10.30 0.55
C GLY A 397 22.57 10.40 -0.63
N ASP A 398 21.55 9.55 -0.68
CA ASP A 398 20.57 9.51 -1.77
C ASP A 398 19.61 10.70 -1.69
N ASP A 399 19.67 11.58 -2.69
CA ASP A 399 18.81 12.76 -2.78
C ASP A 399 17.34 12.42 -2.88
N VAL A 400 17.01 11.29 -3.49
CA VAL A 400 15.63 10.86 -3.68
C VAL A 400 15.02 10.45 -2.35
N PHE A 401 15.79 9.72 -1.50
CA PHE A 401 15.37 9.37 -0.14
C PHE A 401 15.17 10.62 0.72
N ARG A 402 16.15 11.55 0.72
CA ARG A 402 16.06 12.81 1.49
C ARG A 402 14.83 13.62 1.11
N ASN A 403 14.61 13.80 -0.19
CA ASN A 403 13.44 14.52 -0.70
C ASN A 403 12.13 13.83 -0.33
N HIS A 404 12.10 12.48 -0.34
CA HIS A 404 10.92 11.73 0.02
C HIS A 404 10.58 11.86 1.53
N LEU A 405 11.59 11.83 2.39
CA LEU A 405 11.43 12.04 3.83
C LEU A 405 10.89 13.45 4.12
N LEU A 406 11.46 14.49 3.49
CA LEU A 406 11.00 15.86 3.64
C LEU A 406 9.59 16.08 3.10
N ARG A 407 9.25 15.50 1.95
CA ARG A 407 7.89 15.56 1.40
C ARG A 407 6.87 14.90 2.31
N SER A 408 7.21 13.79 2.95
CA SER A 408 6.31 13.15 3.92
C SER A 408 5.92 14.11 5.05
N PHE A 409 6.84 14.93 5.53
CA PHE A 409 6.55 15.98 6.49
C PHE A 409 5.72 17.13 5.85
N ILE A 410 6.17 17.67 4.73
CA ILE A 410 5.56 18.85 4.07
C ILE A 410 4.09 18.57 3.70
N ASP A 411 3.81 17.37 3.16
CA ASP A 411 2.48 16.98 2.70
C ASP A 411 1.49 16.73 3.87
N ASN A 412 2.00 16.42 5.06
CA ASN A 412 1.19 16.12 6.25
C ASN A 412 1.06 17.31 7.22
N THR A 413 1.70 18.46 6.95
CA THR A 413 1.72 19.63 7.85
C THR A 413 1.30 20.90 7.14
N GLU A 414 0.64 21.79 7.88
CA GLU A 414 0.26 23.16 7.47
C GLU A 414 1.19 24.18 8.13
N ASN A 415 0.91 25.47 7.91
CA ASN A 415 1.76 26.55 8.41
C ASN A 415 1.95 26.53 9.93
N ARG A 416 0.92 26.17 10.70
CA ARG A 416 1.00 26.12 12.17
C ARG A 416 1.96 25.05 12.67
N GLU A 417 1.86 23.85 12.14
CA GLU A 417 2.74 22.73 12.49
C GLU A 417 4.16 23.00 12.03
N LYS A 418 4.32 23.53 10.82
CA LYS A 418 5.63 23.91 10.27
C LYS A 418 6.28 25.00 11.12
N ALA A 419 5.51 26.01 11.57
CA ALA A 419 5.99 27.06 12.46
C ALA A 419 6.54 26.49 13.77
N ILE A 420 5.84 25.52 14.39
CA ILE A 420 6.32 24.86 15.60
C ILE A 420 7.65 24.14 15.33
N VAL A 421 7.72 23.31 14.30
CA VAL A 421 8.92 22.54 13.98
C VAL A 421 10.10 23.46 13.65
N TYR A 422 9.89 24.47 12.79
CA TYR A 422 10.97 25.36 12.36
C TYR A 422 11.47 26.26 13.49
N SER A 423 10.58 26.78 14.36
CA SER A 423 10.97 27.60 15.50
C SER A 423 11.82 26.83 16.51
N ILE A 424 11.40 25.61 16.87
CA ILE A 424 12.16 24.74 17.78
C ILE A 424 13.53 24.41 17.19
N LEU A 425 13.59 24.05 15.90
CA LEU A 425 14.84 23.66 15.26
C LEU A 425 15.79 24.84 15.01
N GLN A 426 15.32 26.07 15.04
CA GLN A 426 16.15 27.26 14.93
C GLN A 426 16.84 27.64 16.23
N GLU A 427 16.29 27.23 17.38
CA GLU A 427 16.94 27.44 18.68
C GLU A 427 18.17 26.53 18.82
N GLU A 428 19.35 27.14 19.05
CA GLU A 428 20.62 26.43 19.18
C GLU A 428 20.65 25.44 20.39
N CYS A 429 19.86 25.71 21.42
CA CYS A 429 19.79 24.88 22.61
C CYS A 429 19.02 23.56 22.39
N PHE A 430 18.18 23.47 21.34
CA PHE A 430 17.44 22.24 21.03
C PHE A 430 18.27 21.33 20.14
N ARG A 431 18.83 20.29 20.75
CA ARG A 431 19.44 19.16 20.01
C ARG A 431 18.32 18.20 19.54
N PRO A 432 18.55 17.41 18.50
CA PRO A 432 17.57 16.41 18.02
C PRO A 432 17.07 15.43 19.09
N GLU A 433 17.89 15.21 20.12
CA GLU A 433 17.64 14.29 21.22
C GLU A 433 17.04 14.98 22.48
N CYS A 434 16.82 16.29 22.42
CA CYS A 434 16.27 17.03 23.58
C CYS A 434 14.75 17.02 23.56
N ASP A 435 14.20 16.78 24.75
CA ASP A 435 12.76 16.91 25.00
C ASP A 435 12.40 18.37 25.27
N PHE A 436 11.20 18.76 24.85
CA PHE A 436 10.63 20.08 25.10
C PHE A 436 9.19 19.97 25.57
N SER A 437 8.74 20.94 26.34
CA SER A 437 7.37 21.08 26.79
C SER A 437 6.54 21.93 25.82
N GLN A 438 5.24 21.95 26.02
CA GLN A 438 4.35 22.84 25.28
C GLN A 438 4.61 24.32 25.61
N GLU A 439 5.04 24.62 26.85
CA GLU A 439 5.44 25.95 27.27
C GLU A 439 6.71 26.40 26.51
N ASP A 440 7.69 25.51 26.33
CA ASP A 440 8.89 25.77 25.53
C ASP A 440 8.53 26.13 24.10
N VAL A 441 7.52 25.42 23.51
CA VAL A 441 7.01 25.71 22.16
C VAL A 441 6.39 27.12 22.10
N ASP A 442 5.51 27.47 23.04
CA ASP A 442 4.86 28.79 23.08
C ASP A 442 5.88 29.94 23.23
N VAL A 443 6.85 29.76 24.14
CA VAL A 443 7.93 30.73 24.34
C VAL A 443 8.74 30.91 23.06
N THR A 444 9.07 29.82 22.39
CA THR A 444 9.88 29.86 21.18
C THR A 444 9.13 30.50 20.01
N LEU A 445 7.84 30.18 19.83
CA LEU A 445 6.98 30.83 18.83
C LEU A 445 6.90 32.35 19.04
N ARG A 446 6.70 32.80 20.31
CA ARG A 446 6.66 34.22 20.65
C ARG A 446 7.96 34.95 20.36
N LYS A 447 9.10 34.34 20.60
CA LYS A 447 10.42 34.88 20.20
C LYS A 447 10.49 35.18 18.70
N HIS A 448 9.90 34.32 17.90
CA HIS A 448 9.84 34.48 16.46
C HIS A 448 8.67 35.35 15.98
N GLY A 449 7.91 35.98 16.91
CA GLY A 449 6.79 36.86 16.59
C GLY A 449 5.53 36.11 16.10
N LEU A 450 5.42 34.82 16.38
CA LEU A 450 4.27 34.00 16.06
C LEU A 450 3.39 33.80 17.31
N LEU A 451 2.09 34.07 17.17
CA LEU A 451 1.15 33.97 18.29
C LEU A 451 0.06 32.94 17.93
N LEU A 452 0.03 31.85 18.67
CA LEU A 452 -1.04 30.86 18.60
C LEU A 452 -1.88 30.93 19.88
N THR A 453 -3.19 30.73 19.75
CA THR A 453 -4.03 30.47 20.93
C THR A 453 -3.69 29.10 21.48
N HIS A 454 -4.03 28.87 22.75
CA HIS A 454 -3.78 27.59 23.43
C HIS A 454 -4.43 26.41 22.66
N GLN A 455 -5.64 26.63 22.12
CA GLN A 455 -6.32 25.60 21.31
C GLN A 455 -5.58 25.34 19.99
N GLN A 456 -5.18 26.38 19.27
CA GLN A 456 -4.41 26.22 18.01
C GLN A 456 -3.09 25.49 18.22
N LEU A 457 -2.42 25.77 19.36
CA LEU A 457 -1.18 25.09 19.73
C LEU A 457 -1.42 23.61 20.02
N ASN A 458 -2.46 23.28 20.81
CA ASN A 458 -2.83 21.89 21.08
C ASN A 458 -3.16 21.14 19.80
N ASP A 459 -4.03 21.72 18.95
CA ASP A 459 -4.45 21.11 17.70
C ASP A 459 -3.23 20.83 16.78
N ALA A 460 -2.28 21.78 16.71
CA ALA A 460 -1.09 21.63 15.89
C ALA A 460 -0.11 20.58 16.43
N VAL A 461 0.06 20.51 17.77
CA VAL A 461 0.88 19.46 18.40
C VAL A 461 0.26 18.09 18.20
N ASP A 462 -1.07 17.97 18.35
CA ASP A 462 -1.79 16.71 18.10
C ASP A 462 -1.60 16.24 16.65
N VAL A 463 -1.65 17.16 15.70
CA VAL A 463 -1.36 16.85 14.30
C VAL A 463 0.09 16.42 14.09
N LEU A 464 1.07 17.07 14.73
CA LEU A 464 2.47 16.67 14.64
C LEU A 464 2.73 15.30 15.26
N MET A 465 2.03 14.94 16.33
CA MET A 465 2.07 13.59 16.90
C MET A 465 1.45 12.56 15.95
N LEU A 466 0.27 12.87 15.40
CA LEU A 466 -0.37 12.01 14.38
C LEU A 466 0.48 11.86 13.12
N ALA A 467 1.21 12.92 12.74
CA ALA A 467 2.13 12.90 11.62
C ALA A 467 3.44 12.14 11.88
N GLY A 468 3.61 11.56 13.08
CA GLY A 468 4.84 10.87 13.46
C GLY A 468 6.08 11.77 13.47
N VAL A 469 5.90 13.09 13.52
CA VAL A 469 7.00 14.08 13.63
C VAL A 469 7.46 14.22 15.07
N LEU A 470 6.49 14.27 15.97
CA LEU A 470 6.71 14.32 17.42
C LEU A 470 6.20 13.05 18.08
N ARG A 471 6.86 12.67 19.17
CA ARG A 471 6.37 11.70 20.13
C ARG A 471 6.27 12.35 21.50
N GLN A 472 5.35 11.88 22.31
CA GLN A 472 5.15 12.35 23.67
C GLN A 472 5.55 11.26 24.66
N GLU A 473 6.41 11.63 25.62
CA GLU A 473 6.72 10.82 26.79
C GLU A 473 6.40 11.65 28.05
N ALA A 474 5.43 11.21 28.83
CA ALA A 474 4.84 11.97 29.92
C ALA A 474 4.26 13.32 29.43
N GLN A 475 4.85 14.44 29.83
CA GLN A 475 4.42 15.80 29.44
C GLN A 475 5.45 16.51 28.53
N ARG A 476 6.38 15.76 27.98
CA ARG A 476 7.43 16.31 27.10
C ARG A 476 7.34 15.70 25.71
N PHE A 477 7.74 16.49 24.75
CA PHE A 477 7.77 16.11 23.34
C PHE A 477 9.22 15.96 22.86
N SER A 478 9.44 15.05 21.94
CA SER A 478 10.71 14.94 21.22
C SER A 478 10.44 14.62 19.74
N PHE A 479 11.42 14.91 18.87
CA PHE A 479 11.34 14.50 17.47
C PHE A 479 11.48 12.99 17.35
N THR A 480 10.59 12.36 16.61
CA THR A 480 10.57 10.91 16.42
C THR A 480 11.80 10.40 15.67
N SER A 481 12.27 11.17 14.67
CA SER A 481 13.43 10.84 13.85
C SER A 481 14.52 11.92 13.95
N PRO A 482 15.66 11.64 14.61
CA PRO A 482 16.83 12.54 14.63
C PRO A 482 17.36 12.84 13.21
N VAL A 483 17.23 11.86 12.31
CA VAL A 483 17.69 12.01 10.91
C VAL A 483 16.83 13.01 10.14
N PHE A 484 15.51 12.99 10.34
CA PHE A 484 14.61 13.99 9.80
C PHE A 484 15.05 15.40 10.19
N VAL A 485 15.33 15.63 11.48
CA VAL A 485 15.82 16.92 12.01
C VAL A 485 17.11 17.36 11.31
N LYS A 486 18.08 16.43 11.20
CA LYS A 486 19.36 16.72 10.55
C LYS A 486 19.18 17.11 9.08
N ILE A 487 18.37 16.33 8.33
CA ILE A 487 18.12 16.57 6.91
C ILE A 487 17.37 17.90 6.73
N LEU A 488 16.36 18.18 7.57
CA LEU A 488 15.58 19.42 7.48
C LEU A 488 16.46 20.66 7.69
N ARG A 489 17.33 20.65 8.71
CA ARG A 489 18.31 21.73 8.97
C ARG A 489 19.32 21.91 7.85
N GLN A 490 19.75 20.83 7.21
CA GLN A 490 20.72 20.89 6.10
C GLN A 490 20.10 21.35 4.79
N SER A 491 18.81 21.02 4.57
CA SER A 491 18.14 21.26 3.29
C SER A 491 17.49 22.64 3.19
N TYR A 492 17.17 23.28 4.32
CA TYR A 492 16.39 24.53 4.33
C TYR A 492 16.98 25.58 5.26
N ASN A 493 16.83 26.85 4.84
CA ASN A 493 17.01 28.01 5.72
C ASN A 493 15.72 28.18 6.55
N LEU A 494 15.72 27.66 7.77
CA LEU A 494 14.54 27.64 8.64
C LEU A 494 14.07 29.06 9.01
N GLY A 495 14.99 30.02 9.18
CA GLY A 495 14.64 31.41 9.45
C GLY A 495 13.83 32.03 8.31
N TYR A 496 14.29 31.84 7.08
CA TYR A 496 13.56 32.32 5.89
C TYR A 496 12.17 31.68 5.79
N LEU A 497 12.05 30.37 6.09
CA LEU A 497 10.74 29.68 6.06
C LEU A 497 9.80 30.19 7.16
N LEU A 498 10.31 30.51 8.34
CA LEU A 498 9.52 31.12 9.43
C LEU A 498 9.01 32.51 9.06
N ASP A 499 9.86 33.32 8.46
CA ASP A 499 9.46 34.67 8.03
C ASP A 499 8.38 34.62 6.95
N ARG A 500 8.51 33.67 6.01
CA ARG A 500 7.48 33.41 5.00
C ARG A 500 6.14 32.98 5.62
N ILE A 501 6.16 32.09 6.60
CA ILE A 501 4.94 31.66 7.32
C ILE A 501 4.27 32.85 8.04
N LYS A 502 5.06 33.78 8.60
CA LYS A 502 4.50 35.00 9.21
C LYS A 502 3.76 35.86 8.19
N ASP A 503 4.33 36.02 7.00
CA ASP A 503 3.75 36.81 5.93
C ASP A 503 2.47 36.21 5.36
N GLU A 504 2.41 34.87 5.28
CA GLU A 504 1.24 34.11 4.82
C GLU A 504 0.12 34.02 5.88
N GLY A 505 0.43 34.24 7.17
CA GLY A 505 -0.46 34.10 8.31
C GLY A 505 -0.50 32.66 8.84
N VAL A 506 -0.62 32.54 10.18
CA VAL A 506 -0.61 31.24 10.92
C VAL A 506 -2.00 30.86 11.37
#